data_7227bd7d46b79bb69712f3ffcae9cd61
#
_entry.id   7227bd7d46b79bb69712f3ffcae9cd61
#
_cell.length_a   1.000
_cell.length_b   1.000
_cell.length_c   1.000
_cell.angle_alpha   90.00
_cell.angle_beta   90.00
_cell.angle_gamma   90.00
#
_symmetry.space_group_name_H-M   'P 1'
#
loop_
_entity.id
_entity.type
_entity.pdbx_description
1 polymer ?
#
loop_
_entity_poly.entity_id
_entity_poly.type
_entity_poly.pdbx_seq_one_letter_code
_entity_poly.pdbx_strand_id
1 'polypeptide(L)' 'MQFININAVTEKGLNKKVNAFLEENPYIEIIKFDYAIGNSGYGLGILYQDKVKM' A
#
# COMPACT_ATOMS: atom_id res chain seq x y z
N MET A 1 9.70 -6.78 9.07
CA MET A 1 8.99 -6.72 7.77
C MET A 1 7.50 -6.81 8.01
N GLN A 2 6.74 -5.97 7.36
CA GLN A 2 5.31 -5.88 7.61
C GLN A 2 4.53 -5.95 6.30
N PHE A 3 3.29 -6.36 6.40
CA PHE A 3 2.41 -6.46 5.25
C PHE A 3 1.12 -5.71 5.54
N ILE A 4 0.67 -4.90 4.59
CA ILE A 4 -0.60 -4.20 4.68
C ILE A 4 -1.41 -4.44 3.42
N ASN A 5 -2.72 -4.53 3.58
CA ASN A 5 -3.64 -4.73 2.48
C ASN A 5 -4.59 -3.54 2.43
N ILE A 6 -4.60 -2.83 1.32
CA ILE A 6 -5.41 -1.64 1.14
C ILE A 6 -6.47 -1.93 0.08
N ASN A 7 -7.73 -1.69 0.42
CA ASN A 7 -8.85 -1.96 -0.48
C ASN A 7 -9.69 -0.72 -0.70
N ALA A 8 -10.26 -0.60 -1.88
CA ALA A 8 -11.16 0.48 -2.21
C ALA A 8 -12.13 0.03 -3.29
N VAL A 9 -13.26 0.72 -3.38
CA VAL A 9 -14.29 0.41 -4.37
C VAL A 9 -13.90 0.90 -5.76
N THR A 10 -13.13 1.98 -5.82
CA THR A 10 -12.70 2.56 -7.09
C THR A 10 -11.19 2.69 -7.13
N GLU A 11 -10.67 2.77 -8.36
CA GLU A 11 -9.24 2.97 -8.55
C GLU A 11 -8.78 4.29 -7.95
N LYS A 12 -9.57 5.34 -8.13
CA LYS A 12 -9.25 6.65 -7.59
C LYS A 12 -9.20 6.61 -6.07
N GLY A 13 -10.14 5.90 -5.45
CA GLY A 13 -10.16 5.74 -4.01
C GLY A 13 -8.96 4.95 -3.50
N LEU A 14 -8.58 3.91 -4.24
CA LEU A 14 -7.39 3.13 -3.86
C LEU A 14 -6.14 3.98 -3.92
N ASN A 15 -5.99 4.74 -4.99
CA ASN A 15 -4.84 5.62 -5.17
C ASN A 15 -4.73 6.63 -4.02
N LYS A 16 -5.87 7.19 -3.61
CA LYS A 16 -5.90 8.14 -2.51
C LYS A 16 -5.46 7.48 -1.20
N LYS A 17 -5.94 6.27 -0.94
CA LYS A 17 -5.57 5.55 0.28
C LYS A 17 -4.09 5.18 0.30
N VAL A 18 -3.55 4.76 -0.83
CA VAL A 18 -2.14 4.42 -0.93
C VAL A 18 -1.27 5.65 -0.69
N ASN A 19 -1.64 6.77 -1.28
CA ASN A 19 -0.90 8.00 -1.07
C ASN A 19 -0.92 8.44 0.39
N ALA A 20 -2.07 8.31 1.05
CA ALA A 20 -2.17 8.63 2.47
C ALA A 20 -1.28 7.73 3.31
N PHE A 21 -1.24 6.44 2.98
CA PHE A 21 -0.37 5.49 3.69
C PHE A 21 1.09 5.88 3.54
N LEU A 22 1.52 6.24 2.34
CA LEU A 22 2.90 6.61 2.10
C LEU A 22 3.27 7.92 2.79
N GLU A 23 2.34 8.86 2.85
CA GLU A 23 2.57 10.12 3.55
C GLU A 23 2.74 9.93 5.05
N GLU A 24 1.99 8.99 5.63
CA GLU A 24 2.06 8.70 7.05
C GLU A 24 3.27 7.85 7.40
N ASN A 25 3.90 7.23 6.41
CA ASN A 25 5.03 6.33 6.63
C ASN A 25 6.18 6.70 5.70
N PRO A 26 6.78 7.89 5.88
CA PRO A 26 7.80 8.37 4.93
C PRO A 26 9.13 7.65 5.03
N TYR A 27 9.32 6.84 6.06
CA TYR A 27 10.61 6.18 6.29
C TYR A 27 10.54 4.68 6.09
N ILE A 28 9.66 4.23 5.21
CA ILE A 28 9.58 2.79 4.92
C ILE A 28 10.21 2.50 3.58
N GLU A 29 10.63 1.25 3.45
CA GLU A 29 11.13 0.71 2.18
C GLU A 29 10.12 -0.34 1.71
N ILE A 30 9.62 -0.16 0.50
CA ILE A 30 8.68 -1.10 -0.07
C ILE A 30 9.46 -2.23 -0.72
N ILE A 31 9.25 -3.44 -0.22
CA ILE A 31 9.95 -4.62 -0.71
C ILE A 31 9.22 -5.20 -1.90
N LYS A 32 7.89 -5.27 -1.79
CA LYS A 32 7.08 -5.84 -2.85
C LYS A 32 5.65 -5.34 -2.72
N PHE A 33 4.97 -5.20 -3.84
CA PHE A 33 3.54 -4.90 -3.80
C PHE A 33 2.83 -5.77 -4.81
N ASP A 34 1.55 -6.00 -4.57
CA ASP A 34 0.72 -6.85 -5.39
C ASP A 34 -0.62 -6.17 -5.58
N TYR A 35 -1.00 -5.97 -6.83
CA TYR A 35 -2.22 -5.27 -7.18
C TYR A 35 -3.25 -6.27 -7.68
N ALA A 36 -4.46 -6.20 -7.16
CA ALA A 36 -5.52 -7.11 -7.55
C ALA A 36 -6.80 -6.35 -7.82
N ILE A 37 -7.51 -6.78 -8.85
CA ILE A 37 -8.80 -6.23 -9.22
C ILE A 37 -9.81 -7.35 -9.05
N GLY A 38 -10.83 -7.11 -8.21
CA GLY A 38 -11.88 -8.08 -8.00
C GLY A 38 -13.23 -7.54 -8.42
N ASN A 39 -14.26 -8.37 -8.29
CA ASN A 39 -15.61 -8.00 -8.65
C ASN A 39 -16.16 -6.89 -7.77
N SER A 40 -15.66 -6.77 -6.56
CA SER A 40 -16.18 -5.81 -5.60
C SER A 40 -15.24 -4.62 -5.36
N GLY A 41 -14.19 -4.50 -6.16
CA GLY A 41 -13.30 -3.35 -6.02
C GLY A 41 -11.86 -3.67 -6.33
N TYR A 42 -10.97 -2.83 -5.80
CA TYR A 42 -9.55 -2.88 -6.07
C TYR A 42 -8.80 -3.11 -4.78
N GLY A 43 -7.71 -3.84 -4.87
CA GLY A 43 -6.88 -4.13 -3.70
C GLY A 43 -5.41 -3.99 -4.01
N LEU A 44 -4.64 -3.59 -3.00
CA LEU A 44 -3.19 -3.51 -3.11
C LEU A 44 -2.56 -4.04 -1.83
N GLY A 45 -1.73 -5.06 -1.99
CA GLY A 45 -0.95 -5.59 -0.88
C GLY A 45 0.46 -5.04 -0.94
N ILE A 46 0.95 -4.54 0.18
CA ILE A 46 2.28 -3.96 0.25
C ILE A 46 3.09 -4.67 1.33
N LEU A 47 4.22 -5.22 0.94
CA LEU A 47 5.18 -5.78 1.88
C LEU A 47 6.29 -4.75 2.07
N TYR A 48 6.50 -4.32 3.29
CA TYR A 48 7.41 -3.21 3.56
C TYR A 48 8.16 -3.41 4.88
N GLN A 49 9.16 -2.60 5.06
CA GLN A 49 9.94 -2.57 6.30
C GLN A 49 10.42 -1.15 6.53
N ASP A 50 10.78 -0.86 7.78
CA ASP A 50 11.35 0.45 8.08
C ASP A 50 12.73 0.55 7.47
N LYS A 51 13.05 1.71 6.93
CA LYS A 51 14.40 1.96 6.43
C LYS A 51 15.37 2.02 7.59
N VAL A 52 16.49 1.34 7.41
CA VAL A 52 17.53 1.37 8.42
C VAL A 52 18.30 2.67 8.28
N LYS A 53 18.41 3.40 9.35
CA LYS A 53 19.23 4.60 9.37
C LYS A 53 20.62 4.24 9.82
N MET A 54 21.56 4.64 9.02
CA MET A 54 22.96 4.39 9.31
C MET A 54 23.65 5.67 9.74
#